data_4b6d97053dcf7ac4aab41b359484a1af
#
_entry.id   4b6d97053dcf7ac4aab41b359484a1af
#
_cell.length_a   1.000
_cell.length_b   1.000
_cell.length_c   1.000
_cell.angle_alpha   90.00
_cell.angle_beta   90.00
_cell.angle_gamma   90.00
#
_symmetry.space_group_name_H-M   'P 1'
#
loop_
_entity.id
_entity.type
_entity.pdbx_description
1 polymer ?
#
loop_
_entity_poly.entity_id
_entity_poly.type
_entity_poly.pdbx_seq_one_letter_code
_entity_poly.pdbx_strand_id
1 'polypeptide(L)'
;MQNRIKSLKKRSDFILLRNEKKKIFGRDILINYCINKINKQTRIGITVSKKHGNAVRRNHIKRLFKAVFIKHNDKLPTGYDIEFIPKKNENKVRFLELENDVLTSLKKLNTLY
;
A
#
# COMPACT_ATOMS: atom_id res chain seq x y z
N MET A 1 -11.73 16.43 -9.14
CA MET A 1 -11.47 14.99 -9.33
C MET A 1 -11.76 14.23 -8.06
N GLN A 2 -12.65 13.26 -8.14
CA GLN A 2 -13.01 12.51 -6.94
C GLN A 2 -11.86 11.61 -6.50
N ASN A 3 -11.56 11.64 -5.22
CA ASN A 3 -10.59 10.77 -4.62
C ASN A 3 -11.19 9.36 -4.51
N ARG A 4 -10.69 8.43 -5.31
CA ARG A 4 -11.15 7.04 -5.31
C ARG A 4 -10.57 6.21 -4.17
N ILE A 5 -9.67 6.79 -3.40
CA ILE A 5 -8.93 6.08 -2.38
C ILE A 5 -9.49 6.45 -1.02
N LYS A 6 -9.86 5.43 -0.25
CA LYS A 6 -10.16 5.60 1.17
C LYS A 6 -9.02 5.01 2.00
N SER A 7 -8.84 5.54 3.18
CA SER A 7 -7.86 5.02 4.11
C SER A 7 -8.42 3.82 4.87
N LEU A 8 -7.63 2.77 4.94
CA LEU A 8 -7.87 1.63 5.80
C LEU A 8 -7.33 1.98 7.18
N LYS A 9 -8.19 2.07 8.19
CA LYS A 9 -7.80 2.60 9.51
C LYS A 9 -8.01 1.62 10.66
N LYS A 10 -9.04 0.78 10.58
CA LYS A 10 -9.41 -0.10 11.70
C LYS A 10 -8.47 -1.30 11.78
N ARG A 11 -8.01 -1.60 12.99
CA ARG A 11 -7.18 -2.76 13.24
C ARG A 11 -7.86 -4.06 12.78
N SER A 12 -9.16 -4.18 12.99
CA SER A 12 -9.92 -5.35 12.55
C SER A 12 -9.88 -5.54 11.05
N ASP A 13 -9.91 -4.46 10.29
CA ASP A 13 -9.81 -4.53 8.82
C ASP A 13 -8.45 -5.06 8.37
N PHE A 14 -7.37 -4.63 9.03
CA PHE A 14 -6.03 -5.14 8.74
C PHE A 14 -5.89 -6.63 9.07
N ILE A 15 -6.49 -7.06 10.17
CA ILE A 15 -6.46 -8.48 10.56
C ILE A 15 -7.18 -9.34 9.54
N LEU A 16 -8.38 -8.93 9.12
CA LEU A 16 -9.15 -9.63 8.08
C LEU A 16 -8.38 -9.71 6.77
N LEU A 17 -7.77 -8.60 6.38
CA LEU A 17 -6.98 -8.52 5.18
C LEU A 17 -5.81 -9.49 5.20
N ARG A 18 -5.07 -9.53 6.29
CA ARG A 18 -3.92 -10.42 6.45
C ARG A 18 -4.30 -11.89 6.49
N ASN A 19 -5.48 -12.19 7.01
CA ASN A 19 -5.98 -13.57 7.09
C ASN A 19 -6.29 -14.17 5.72
N GLU A 20 -6.50 -13.34 4.70
CA GLU A 20 -6.68 -13.83 3.34
C GLU A 20 -5.41 -14.39 2.73
N LYS A 21 -4.26 -14.06 3.29
CA LYS A 21 -2.94 -14.56 2.87
C LYS A 21 -2.60 -14.31 1.41
N LYS A 22 -3.21 -13.32 0.80
CA LYS A 22 -2.90 -12.90 -0.57
C LYS A 22 -1.85 -11.81 -0.53
N LYS A 23 -0.68 -12.11 -1.08
CA LYS A 23 0.48 -11.23 -0.98
C LYS A 23 1.14 -11.02 -2.34
N ILE A 24 1.69 -9.84 -2.52
CA ILE A 24 2.58 -9.53 -3.63
C ILE A 24 3.88 -8.99 -3.04
N PHE A 25 5.00 -9.57 -3.47
CA PHE A 25 6.31 -9.12 -3.03
C PHE A 25 6.91 -8.20 -4.08
N GLY A 26 7.13 -6.95 -3.70
CA GLY A 26 7.92 -6.03 -4.47
C GLY A 26 9.40 -6.16 -4.08
N ARG A 27 10.21 -5.29 -4.64
CA ARG A 27 11.64 -5.23 -4.31
C ARG A 27 11.85 -4.84 -2.84
N ASP A 28 11.25 -3.74 -2.42
CA ASP A 28 11.40 -3.18 -1.08
C ASP A 28 10.08 -3.04 -0.34
N ILE A 29 9.01 -3.59 -0.88
CA ILE A 29 7.68 -3.53 -0.27
C ILE A 29 7.01 -4.90 -0.29
N LEU A 30 6.08 -5.07 0.64
CA LEU A 30 5.17 -6.20 0.67
C LEU A 30 3.76 -5.64 0.58
N ILE A 31 2.92 -6.27 -0.24
CA ILE A 31 1.52 -5.90 -0.37
C ILE A 31 0.65 -7.05 0.08
N ASN A 32 -0.22 -6.79 1.04
CA ASN A 32 -1.34 -7.67 1.38
C ASN A 32 -2.59 -7.11 0.72
N TYR A 33 -3.39 -7.97 0.10
CA TYR A 33 -4.58 -7.51 -0.58
C TYR A 33 -5.72 -8.50 -0.44
N CYS A 34 -6.94 -8.00 -0.57
CA CYS A 34 -8.13 -8.83 -0.71
C CYS A 34 -9.20 -8.06 -1.48
N ILE A 35 -10.14 -8.80 -2.04
CA ILE A 35 -11.27 -8.21 -2.74
C ILE A 35 -12.26 -7.70 -1.70
N ASN A 36 -12.68 -6.44 -1.86
CA ASN A 36 -13.67 -5.83 -0.99
C ASN A 36 -15.04 -5.97 -1.64
N LYS A 37 -15.82 -6.95 -1.17
CA LYS A 37 -17.14 -7.25 -1.73
C LYS A 37 -18.24 -6.28 -1.30
N ILE A 38 -18.02 -5.59 -0.19
CA ILE A 38 -19.05 -4.74 0.42
C ILE A 38 -19.02 -3.36 -0.20
N ASN A 39 -17.85 -2.88 -0.53
CA ASN A 39 -17.63 -1.52 -0.98
C ASN A 39 -16.78 -1.56 -2.25
N LYS A 40 -17.28 -0.99 -3.34
CA LYS A 40 -16.54 -0.98 -4.61
C LYS A 40 -15.35 -0.02 -4.58
N GLN A 41 -15.17 0.73 -3.50
CA GLN A 41 -14.11 1.68 -3.37
C GLN A 41 -12.87 1.02 -2.76
N THR A 42 -11.72 1.23 -3.39
CA THR A 42 -10.45 0.71 -2.88
C THR A 42 -10.06 1.44 -1.60
N ARG A 43 -9.69 0.68 -0.59
CA ARG A 43 -9.18 1.20 0.67
C ARG A 43 -7.71 0.83 0.80
N ILE A 44 -6.89 1.80 1.19
CA ILE A 44 -5.44 1.61 1.30
C ILE A 44 -4.98 1.92 2.72
N GLY A 45 -4.21 1.01 3.29
CA GLY A 45 -3.49 1.23 4.53
C GLY A 45 -2.00 1.12 4.31
N ILE A 46 -1.25 1.89 5.08
CA ILE A 46 0.21 1.86 5.04
C ILE A 46 0.69 1.54 6.44
N THR A 47 1.40 0.43 6.58
CA THR A 47 1.94 -0.02 7.87
C THR A 47 3.45 0.14 7.85
N VAL A 48 3.95 1.05 8.69
CA VAL A 48 5.38 1.28 8.84
C VAL A 48 5.76 0.93 10.27
N SER A 49 6.55 -0.13 10.43
CA SER A 49 6.93 -0.62 11.76
C SER A 49 7.98 0.27 12.43
N LYS A 50 8.13 0.11 13.73
CA LYS A 50 9.13 0.83 14.53
C LYS A 50 10.56 0.57 14.07
N LYS A 51 10.79 -0.48 13.31
CA LYS A 51 12.11 -0.80 12.74
C LYS A 51 12.60 0.27 11.77
N HIS A 52 11.71 1.07 11.22
CA HIS A 52 12.05 2.14 10.29
C HIS A 52 12.47 3.44 10.98
N GLY A 53 12.44 3.47 12.30
CA GLY A 53 12.87 4.61 13.07
C GLY A 53 11.77 5.27 13.88
N ASN A 54 11.96 6.53 14.25
CA ASN A 54 11.02 7.28 15.09
C ASN A 54 9.76 7.69 14.30
N ALA A 55 8.83 8.34 14.99
CA ALA A 55 7.55 8.74 14.39
C ALA A 55 7.73 9.70 13.22
N VAL A 56 8.69 10.62 13.29
CA VAL A 56 8.96 11.57 12.20
C VAL A 56 9.37 10.83 10.93
N ARG A 57 10.29 9.88 11.05
CA ARG A 57 10.75 9.09 9.91
C ARG A 57 9.64 8.22 9.35
N ARG A 58 8.87 7.57 10.23
CA ARG A 58 7.75 6.73 9.80
C ARG A 58 6.68 7.54 9.08
N ASN A 59 6.36 8.73 9.57
CA ASN A 59 5.41 9.62 8.91
C ASN A 59 5.92 10.08 7.56
N HIS A 60 7.22 10.33 7.43
CA HIS A 60 7.83 10.69 6.15
C HIS A 60 7.63 9.57 5.12
N ILE A 61 7.87 8.32 5.50
CA ILE A 61 7.68 7.17 4.63
C ILE A 61 6.21 7.06 4.20
N LYS A 62 5.27 7.24 5.13
CA LYS A 62 3.85 7.24 4.81
C LYS A 62 3.47 8.33 3.81
N ARG A 63 4.06 9.52 3.94
CA ARG A 63 3.82 10.62 3.01
C ARG A 63 4.32 10.30 1.61
N LEU A 64 5.45 9.62 1.50
CA LEU A 64 5.97 9.19 0.20
C LEU A 64 5.00 8.23 -0.49
N PHE A 65 4.48 7.23 0.24
CA PHE A 65 3.47 6.32 -0.28
C PHE A 65 2.22 7.07 -0.76
N LYS A 66 1.71 7.98 0.06
CA LYS A 66 0.52 8.76 -0.30
C LYS A 66 0.74 9.59 -1.56
N ALA A 67 1.93 10.18 -1.70
CA ALA A 67 2.26 10.94 -2.91
C ALA A 67 2.24 10.07 -4.16
N VAL A 68 2.74 8.83 -4.06
CA VAL A 68 2.70 7.88 -5.17
C VAL A 68 1.25 7.54 -5.52
N PHE A 69 0.41 7.27 -4.53
CA PHE A 69 -0.99 6.91 -4.77
C PHE A 69 -1.79 8.06 -5.39
N ILE A 70 -1.56 9.27 -4.96
CA ILE A 70 -2.23 10.45 -5.53
C ILE A 70 -1.82 10.62 -6.98
N LYS A 71 -0.53 10.50 -7.26
CA LYS A 71 0.01 10.65 -8.61
C LYS A 71 -0.52 9.58 -9.58
N HIS A 72 -0.70 8.36 -9.09
CA HIS A 72 -1.09 7.21 -9.89
C HIS A 72 -2.46 6.65 -9.52
N ASN A 73 -3.36 7.51 -9.11
CA ASN A 73 -4.70 7.13 -8.69
C ASN A 73 -5.45 6.32 -9.76
N ASP A 74 -5.26 6.67 -11.03
CA ASP A 74 -5.88 5.99 -12.16
C ASP A 74 -5.40 4.54 -12.37
N LYS A 75 -4.24 4.20 -11.82
CA LYS A 75 -3.64 2.86 -11.96
C LYS A 75 -4.00 1.92 -10.82
N LEU A 76 -4.66 2.42 -9.79
CA LEU A 76 -5.08 1.60 -8.67
C LEU A 76 -6.29 0.76 -9.06
N PRO A 77 -6.33 -0.53 -8.70
CA PRO A 77 -7.50 -1.35 -8.95
C PRO A 77 -8.67 -0.86 -8.09
N THR A 78 -9.90 -1.15 -8.53
CA THR A 78 -11.10 -0.81 -7.77
C THR A 78 -11.61 -2.02 -7.00
N GLY A 79 -12.19 -1.79 -5.83
CA GLY A 79 -12.82 -2.85 -5.06
C GLY A 79 -11.86 -3.72 -4.26
N TYR A 80 -10.70 -3.20 -3.89
CA TYR A 80 -9.71 -3.91 -3.09
C TYR A 80 -9.44 -3.23 -1.77
N ASP A 81 -9.11 -4.03 -0.77
CA ASP A 81 -8.41 -3.57 0.42
C ASP A 81 -6.95 -3.93 0.23
N ILE A 82 -6.07 -2.95 0.39
CA ILE A 82 -4.64 -3.13 0.14
C ILE A 82 -3.84 -2.54 1.29
N GLU A 83 -2.92 -3.34 1.82
CA GLU A 83 -1.97 -2.87 2.81
C GLU A 83 -0.58 -2.85 2.20
N PHE A 84 0.09 -1.69 2.27
CA PHE A 84 1.46 -1.53 1.83
C PHE A 84 2.38 -1.53 3.05
N ILE A 85 3.39 -2.38 3.01
CA ILE A 85 4.36 -2.54 4.09
C ILE A 85 5.76 -2.38 3.50
N PRO A 86 6.48 -1.30 3.83
CA PRO A 86 7.88 -1.22 3.42
C PRO A 86 8.70 -2.25 4.19
N LYS A 87 9.55 -2.97 3.47
CA LYS A 87 10.51 -3.88 4.09
C LYS A 87 11.57 -3.06 4.79
N LYS A 88 12.25 -3.68 5.77
CA LYS A 88 13.34 -3.03 6.44
C LYS A 88 14.41 -2.64 5.42
N ASN A 89 14.68 -1.36 5.34
CA ASN A 89 15.71 -0.82 4.46
C ASN A 89 16.56 0.14 5.27
N GLU A 90 17.84 -0.14 5.37
CA GLU A 90 18.79 0.69 6.10
C GLU A 90 19.08 1.98 5.36
N ASN A 91 18.82 2.00 4.06
CA ASN A 91 19.01 3.17 3.23
C ASN A 91 17.78 4.07 3.26
N LYS A 92 17.98 5.34 2.91
CA LYS A 92 16.86 6.27 2.80
C LYS A 92 15.90 5.82 1.71
N VAL A 93 14.60 5.81 2.02
CA VAL A 93 13.58 5.54 1.03
C VAL A 93 13.52 6.74 0.08
N ARG A 94 13.72 6.48 -1.20
CA ARG A 94 13.66 7.49 -2.26
C ARG A 94 12.37 7.41 -3.01
N PHE A 95 11.80 8.56 -3.33
CA PHE A 95 10.50 8.62 -3.99
C PHE A 95 10.47 7.82 -5.32
N LEU A 96 11.48 8.01 -6.16
CA LEU A 96 11.50 7.35 -7.47
C LEU A 96 11.58 5.82 -7.37
N GLU A 97 12.36 5.33 -6.42
CA GLU A 97 12.49 3.88 -6.19
C GLU A 97 11.19 3.30 -5.65
N LEU A 98 10.58 4.02 -4.71
CA LEU A 98 9.29 3.61 -4.15
C LEU A 98 8.19 3.65 -5.20
N GLU A 99 8.14 4.71 -6.01
CA GLU A 99 7.18 4.85 -7.08
C GLU A 99 7.27 3.68 -8.05
N ASN A 100 8.48 3.35 -8.49
CA ASN A 100 8.70 2.24 -9.41
C ASN A 100 8.27 0.90 -8.79
N ASP A 101 8.61 0.68 -7.53
CA ASP A 101 8.28 -0.56 -6.81
C ASP A 101 6.77 -0.72 -6.64
N VAL A 102 6.08 0.36 -6.28
CA VAL A 102 4.61 0.36 -6.15
C VAL A 102 3.95 0.07 -7.50
N LEU A 103 4.37 0.76 -8.55
CA LEU A 103 3.79 0.57 -9.88
C LEU A 103 4.00 -0.83 -10.42
N THR A 104 5.19 -1.38 -10.24
CA THR A 104 5.49 -2.75 -10.66
C THR A 104 4.62 -3.75 -9.91
N SER A 105 4.45 -3.55 -8.61
CA SER A 105 3.64 -4.43 -7.77
C SER A 105 2.16 -4.34 -8.10
N LEU A 106 1.64 -3.13 -8.35
CA LEU A 106 0.25 -2.94 -8.77
C LEU A 106 -0.01 -3.58 -10.14
N LYS A 107 0.96 -3.54 -11.02
CA LYS A 107 0.87 -4.20 -12.32
C LYS A 107 0.70 -5.71 -12.15
N LYS A 108 1.43 -6.31 -11.22
CA LYS A 108 1.26 -7.73 -10.88
C LYS A 108 -0.14 -8.00 -10.37
N LEU A 109 -0.68 -7.15 -9.51
CA LEU A 109 -2.02 -7.31 -8.98
C LEU A 109 -3.06 -7.24 -10.09
N ASN A 110 -2.95 -6.29 -10.99
CA ASN A 110 -3.87 -6.13 -12.12
C ASN A 110 -3.82 -7.30 -13.09
N THR A 111 -2.69 -7.99 -13.19
CA THR A 111 -2.52 -9.15 -14.07
C THR A 111 -3.18 -10.42 -13.50
N LEU A 112 -3.32 -10.51 -12.19
CA LEU A 112 -3.92 -11.68 -11.53
C LEU A 112 -5.42 -11.78 -11.71
N TYR A 113 -6.08 -10.67 -12.03
CA TYR A 113 -7.55 -10.60 -12.12
C TYR A 113 -8.01 -9.87 -13.40
#